data_d7e7923a9d0bb25149abfdc083a0ba40
#
_entry.id   d7e7923a9d0bb25149abfdc083a0ba40
#
_cell.length_a   1.000
_cell.length_b   1.000
_cell.length_c   1.000
_cell.angle_alpha   90.00
_cell.angle_beta   90.00
_cell.angle_gamma   90.00
#
_symmetry.space_group_name_H-M   'P 1'
#
loop_
_entity.id
_entity.type
_entity.pdbx_description
1 polymer ?
#
loop_
_entity_poly.entity_id
_entity_poly.type
_entity_poly.pdbx_seq_one_letter_code
_entity_poly.pdbx_strand_id
1 'polypeptide(L)' 'MKLIIYWTKEAMHKPSDGSPRMYDRIVKRFGFSDYISINGETPVDVKEIDLPDLKVAEERGYIQIRNK' A
#
# COMPACT_ATOMS: atom_id res chain seq x y z
N MET A 1 12.53 4.75 7.15
CA MET A 1 11.49 4.56 8.19
C MET A 1 10.75 3.26 7.93
N LYS A 2 10.72 2.40 8.91
CA LYS A 2 10.05 1.10 8.77
C LYS A 2 8.62 1.18 9.26
N LEU A 3 7.70 0.76 8.40
CA LEU A 3 6.27 0.78 8.68
C LEU A 3 5.63 -0.55 8.30
N ILE A 4 4.43 -0.78 8.80
CA ILE A 4 3.58 -1.88 8.37
C ILE A 4 2.40 -1.28 7.63
N ILE A 5 2.14 -1.76 6.43
CA ILE A 5 1.01 -1.30 5.63
C ILE A 5 -0.01 -2.43 5.53
N TYR A 6 -1.25 -2.13 5.92
CA TYR A 6 -2.38 -3.02 5.71
C TYR A 6 -3.09 -2.63 4.41
N TRP A 7 -3.34 -3.59 3.54
CA TRP A 7 -4.02 -3.39 2.26
C TRP A 7 -5.52 -3.57 2.44
N THR A 8 -6.29 -2.54 2.11
CA THR A 8 -7.75 -2.59 2.21
C THR A 8 -8.35 -3.32 1.01
N LYS A 9 -9.64 -3.64 1.09
CA LYS A 9 -10.36 -4.23 -0.04
C LYS A 9 -10.36 -3.31 -1.26
N GLU A 10 -10.41 -2.00 -1.05
CA GLU A 10 -10.37 -1.04 -2.14
C GLU A 10 -9.07 -1.14 -2.94
N ALA A 11 -7.93 -1.33 -2.26
CA ALA A 11 -6.65 -1.48 -2.94
C ALA A 11 -6.56 -2.80 -3.70
N MET A 12 -7.19 -3.85 -3.18
CA MET A 12 -7.13 -5.19 -3.76
C MET A 12 -8.21 -5.43 -4.81
N HIS A 13 -9.15 -4.50 -4.96
CA HIS A 13 -10.22 -4.61 -5.95
C HIS A 13 -9.65 -4.63 -7.36
N LYS A 14 -10.03 -5.64 -8.14
CA LYS A 14 -9.58 -5.78 -9.52
C LYS A 14 -10.54 -5.05 -10.44
N PRO A 15 -10.06 -3.98 -11.13
CA PRO A 15 -10.94 -3.26 -12.05
C PRO A 15 -11.45 -4.13 -13.19
N SER A 16 -12.70 -3.93 -13.61
CA SER A 16 -13.32 -4.71 -14.66
C SER A 16 -12.76 -4.41 -16.05
N ASP A 17 -12.10 -3.26 -16.21
CA ASP A 17 -11.51 -2.84 -17.48
C ASP A 17 -10.10 -3.41 -17.73
N GLY A 18 -9.60 -4.23 -16.83
CA GLY A 18 -8.27 -4.82 -16.94
C GLY A 18 -7.14 -3.94 -16.42
N SER A 19 -7.45 -2.78 -15.83
CA SER A 19 -6.44 -1.91 -15.23
C SER A 19 -5.79 -2.57 -14.02
N PRO A 20 -4.55 -2.16 -13.65
CA PRO A 20 -3.93 -2.64 -12.43
C PRO A 20 -4.73 -2.24 -11.19
N ARG A 21 -4.67 -3.08 -10.16
CA ARG A 21 -5.24 -2.73 -8.85
C ARG A 21 -4.46 -1.55 -8.26
N MET A 22 -5.08 -0.81 -7.34
CA MET A 22 -4.35 0.25 -6.62
C MET A 22 -3.16 -0.33 -5.84
N TYR A 23 -3.31 -1.56 -5.31
CA TYR A 23 -2.21 -2.28 -4.70
C TYR A 23 -1.00 -2.34 -5.64
N ASP A 24 -1.21 -2.77 -6.89
CA ASP A 24 -0.12 -2.90 -7.85
C ASP A 24 0.53 -1.55 -8.15
N ARG A 25 -0.26 -0.50 -8.26
CA ARG A 25 0.23 0.86 -8.51
C ARG A 25 1.07 1.38 -7.36
N ILE A 26 0.60 1.18 -6.13
CA ILE A 26 1.30 1.65 -4.93
C ILE A 26 2.61 0.90 -4.76
N VAL A 27 2.61 -0.41 -4.90
CA VAL A 27 3.81 -1.23 -4.82
C VAL A 27 4.85 -0.77 -5.85
N LYS A 28 4.43 -0.53 -7.08
CA LYS A 28 5.33 -0.10 -8.15
C LYS A 28 5.88 1.30 -7.89
N ARG A 29 5.01 2.22 -7.46
CA ARG A 29 5.42 3.61 -7.24
C ARG A 29 6.47 3.74 -6.14
N PHE A 30 6.29 3.02 -5.04
CA PHE A 30 7.19 3.14 -3.89
C PHE A 30 8.28 2.08 -3.87
N GLY A 31 8.24 1.12 -4.78
CA GLY A 31 9.23 0.05 -4.82
C GLY A 31 9.09 -0.95 -3.68
N PHE A 32 7.87 -1.16 -3.19
CA PHE A 32 7.63 -2.10 -2.11
C PHE A 32 7.74 -3.55 -2.60
N SER A 33 8.02 -4.45 -1.66
CA SER A 33 7.93 -5.88 -1.91
C SER A 33 6.48 -6.27 -2.21
N ASP A 34 6.26 -7.27 -3.05
CA ASP A 34 4.92 -7.80 -3.32
C ASP A 34 4.48 -8.82 -2.27
N TYR A 35 5.27 -8.99 -1.20
CA TYR A 35 4.91 -9.87 -0.10
C TYR A 35 3.72 -9.31 0.68
N ILE A 36 2.72 -10.14 0.91
CA ILE A 36 1.59 -9.82 1.77
C ILE A 36 1.48 -10.94 2.81
N SER A 37 1.48 -10.58 4.08
CA SER A 37 1.32 -11.54 5.15
C SER A 37 -0.11 -12.09 5.19
N ILE A 38 -0.31 -13.12 5.98
CA ILE A 38 -1.65 -13.71 6.17
C ILE A 38 -2.64 -12.68 6.75
N ASN A 39 -2.14 -11.67 7.45
CA ASN A 39 -2.97 -10.60 8.00
C ASN A 39 -3.25 -9.46 7.01
N GLY A 40 -2.82 -9.60 5.77
CA GLY A 40 -3.02 -8.57 4.74
C GLY A 40 -2.06 -7.40 4.88
N GLU A 41 -0.89 -7.61 5.47
CA GLU A 41 0.08 -6.57 5.76
C GLU A 41 1.38 -6.77 4.99
N THR A 42 2.02 -5.67 4.63
CA THR A 42 3.34 -5.68 4.02
C THR A 42 4.28 -4.80 4.84
N PRO A 43 5.38 -5.35 5.36
CA PRO A 43 6.41 -4.51 5.99
C PRO A 43 7.15 -3.74 4.91
N VAL A 44 7.34 -2.44 5.12
CA VAL A 44 7.99 -1.57 4.13
C VAL A 44 9.01 -0.68 4.80
N ASP A 45 9.98 -0.23 4.02
CA ASP A 45 10.92 0.80 4.42
C ASP A 45 10.69 2.01 3.52
N VAL A 46 10.16 3.08 4.11
CA VAL A 46 9.69 4.26 3.38
C VAL A 46 10.62 5.42 3.64
N LYS A 47 11.00 6.12 2.59
CA LYS A 47 11.74 7.37 2.72
C LYS A 47 10.81 8.46 3.27
N GLU A 48 11.35 9.33 4.13
CA GLU A 48 10.53 10.40 4.70
C GLU A 48 9.89 11.28 3.64
N ILE A 49 10.57 11.50 2.52
CA ILE A 49 10.04 12.30 1.43
C ILE A 49 8.80 11.68 0.78
N ASP A 50 8.66 10.37 0.86
CA ASP A 50 7.52 9.65 0.30
C ASP A 50 6.35 9.53 1.28
N LEU A 51 6.57 9.83 2.54
CA LEU A 51 5.56 9.65 3.58
C LEU A 51 4.28 10.46 3.34
N PRO A 52 4.33 11.73 2.90
CA PRO A 52 3.11 12.46 2.59
C PRO A 52 2.26 11.80 1.51
N ASP A 53 2.90 11.27 0.46
CA ASP A 53 2.17 10.57 -0.61
C ASP A 53 1.54 9.29 -0.11
N LEU A 54 2.23 8.56 0.77
CA LEU A 54 1.70 7.36 1.37
C LEU A 54 0.48 7.67 2.24
N LYS A 55 0.51 8.77 2.99
CA LYS A 55 -0.63 9.21 3.79
C LYS A 55 -1.83 9.57 2.94
N VAL A 56 -1.62 10.12 1.74
CA VAL A 56 -2.71 10.39 0.80
C VAL A 56 -3.40 9.08 0.40
N ALA A 57 -2.63 8.02 0.16
CA ALA A 57 -3.22 6.72 -0.14
C ALA A 57 -4.05 6.20 1.03
N GLU A 58 -3.60 6.43 2.26
CA GLU A 58 -4.36 6.06 3.45
C GLU A 58 -5.67 6.85 3.56
N GLU A 59 -5.63 8.16 3.31
CA GLU A 59 -6.82 9.00 3.33
C GLU A 59 -7.84 8.58 2.29
N ARG A 60 -7.38 8.07 1.15
CA ARG A 60 -8.25 7.59 0.09
C ARG A 60 -8.81 6.19 0.36
N GLY A 61 -8.41 5.56 1.46
CA GLY A 61 -8.94 4.27 1.85
C GLY A 61 -8.27 3.07 1.21
N TYR A 62 -7.10 3.24 0.61
CA TYR A 62 -6.39 2.12 -0.02
C TYR A 62 -5.50 1.35 0.94
N ILE A 63 -4.98 2.03 1.95
CA ILE A 63 -4.08 1.41 2.92
C ILE A 63 -4.39 1.90 4.33
N GLN A 64 -3.85 1.19 5.31
CA GLN A 64 -3.79 1.65 6.69
C GLN A 64 -2.34 1.54 7.14
N ILE A 65 -1.77 2.64 7.60
CA ILE A 65 -0.41 2.63 8.12
C ILE A 65 -0.47 2.18 9.57
N ARG A 66 0.24 1.10 9.88
CA ARG A 66 0.27 0.54 11.22
C ARG A 66 1.69 0.60 11.76
N ASN A 67 1.84 1.18 12.93
CA ASN A 67 3.13 1.20 13.62
C ASN A 67 3.18 0.07 14.64
N LYS A 68 4.36 -0.52 14.72
CA LYS A 68 4.62 -1.47 15.80
C LYS A 68 5.22 -0.78 17.00
#